data_45d3a411ecc687510b98ff5ac61193ff
#
_entry.id   45d3a411ecc687510b98ff5ac61193ff
#
_cell.length_a   1.000
_cell.length_b   1.000
_cell.length_c   1.000
_cell.angle_alpha   90.00
_cell.angle_beta   90.00
_cell.angle_gamma   90.00
#
_symmetry.space_group_name_H-M   'P 1'
#
loop_
_entity.id
_entity.type
_entity.pdbx_description
1 polymer ?
#
loop_
_entity_poly.entity_id
_entity_poly.type
_entity_poly.pdbx_seq_one_letter_code
_entity_poly.pdbx_strand_id
1 'polypeptide(L)' 'MTFYEYMQTKTKQTDIIGFIAREMSMDNKLFPSLELKKLSIPQWQERILDKVVTGVVQGYVMDGFQTAVKEFEAI' A
#
# COMPACT_ATOMS: atom_id res chain seq x y z
N MET A 1 6.25 14.09 -3.41
CA MET A 1 6.38 12.64 -3.18
C MET A 1 5.01 11.99 -3.29
N THR A 2 4.89 10.92 -4.08
CA THR A 2 3.64 10.16 -4.16
C THR A 2 3.54 9.20 -2.99
N PHE A 3 2.32 8.71 -2.72
CA PHE A 3 2.14 7.69 -1.69
C PHE A 3 2.95 6.43 -2.00
N TYR A 4 3.03 6.05 -3.28
CA TYR A 4 3.86 4.92 -3.68
C TYR A 4 5.32 5.13 -3.28
N GLU A 5 5.87 6.29 -3.60
CA GLU A 5 7.26 6.62 -3.27
C GLU A 5 7.50 6.57 -1.76
N TYR A 6 6.58 7.13 -0.99
CA TYR A 6 6.67 7.08 0.47
C TYR A 6 6.69 5.63 0.96
N MET A 7 5.77 4.81 0.45
CA MET A 7 5.66 3.42 0.89
C MET A 7 6.89 2.58 0.50
N GLN A 8 7.61 2.95 -0.57
CA GLN A 8 8.83 2.23 -0.93
C GLN A 8 9.91 2.36 0.13
N THR A 9 9.84 3.37 0.98
CA THR A 9 10.77 3.48 2.11
C THR A 9 10.43 2.52 3.25
N LYS A 10 9.28 1.86 3.20
CA LYS A 10 8.76 0.99 4.26
C LYS A 10 8.84 -0.50 3.93
N THR A 11 9.41 -0.87 2.79
CA THR A 11 9.37 -2.27 2.32
C THR A 11 10.12 -3.24 3.23
N LYS A 12 11.02 -2.75 4.07
CA LYS A 12 11.79 -3.60 4.98
C LYS A 12 11.17 -3.72 6.37
N GLN A 13 10.07 -3.00 6.63
CA GLN A 13 9.39 -3.13 7.93
C GLN A 13 8.72 -4.49 8.03
N THR A 14 8.70 -5.05 9.24
CA THR A 14 8.15 -6.38 9.50
C THR A 14 6.69 -6.34 9.95
N ASP A 15 6.11 -5.16 10.04
CA ASP A 15 4.71 -4.97 10.42
C ASP A 15 3.79 -4.94 9.18
N ILE A 16 2.50 -4.63 9.42
CA ILE A 16 1.51 -4.60 8.35
C ILE A 16 1.82 -3.52 7.32
N ILE A 17 2.43 -2.41 7.72
CA ILE A 17 2.80 -1.33 6.79
C ILE A 17 3.84 -1.85 5.81
N GLY A 18 4.83 -2.60 6.30
CA GLY A 18 5.83 -3.23 5.43
C GLY A 18 5.21 -4.23 4.46
N PHE A 19 4.24 -5.01 4.94
CA PHE A 19 3.50 -5.93 4.08
C PHE A 19 2.82 -5.17 2.93
N ILE A 20 2.10 -4.10 3.26
CA ILE A 20 1.40 -3.28 2.25
C ILE A 20 2.41 -2.70 1.26
N ALA A 21 3.53 -2.18 1.75
CA ALA A 21 4.58 -1.61 0.90
C ALA A 21 5.13 -2.63 -0.09
N ARG A 22 5.36 -3.86 0.37
CA ARG A 22 5.86 -4.94 -0.50
C ARG A 22 4.82 -5.34 -1.54
N GLU A 23 3.53 -5.35 -1.17
CA GLU A 23 2.46 -5.65 -2.12
C GLU A 23 2.37 -4.58 -3.21
N MET A 24 2.53 -3.30 -2.85
CA MET A 24 2.55 -2.22 -3.83
C MET A 24 3.75 -2.35 -4.78
N SER A 25 4.90 -2.72 -4.24
CA SER A 25 6.10 -2.95 -5.03
C SER A 25 5.91 -4.13 -6.00
N MET A 26 5.29 -5.20 -5.54
CA MET A 26 5.00 -6.37 -6.36
C MET A 26 4.03 -6.04 -7.50
N ASP A 27 3.01 -5.23 -7.22
CA ASP A 27 2.07 -4.77 -8.25
C ASP A 27 2.82 -4.06 -9.37
N ASN A 28 3.71 -3.15 -9.02
CA ASN A 28 4.48 -2.41 -10.01
C ASN A 28 5.38 -3.33 -10.85
N LYS A 29 5.90 -4.38 -10.23
CA LYS A 29 6.72 -5.38 -10.92
C LYS A 29 5.91 -6.21 -11.91
N LEU A 30 4.69 -6.62 -11.49
CA LEU A 30 3.83 -7.47 -12.32
C LEU A 30 3.16 -6.71 -13.46
N PHE A 31 2.92 -5.42 -13.27
CA PHE A 31 2.22 -4.59 -14.23
C PHE A 31 3.00 -3.30 -14.54
N PRO A 32 4.24 -3.44 -15.08
CA PRO A 32 5.10 -2.26 -15.27
C PRO A 32 4.56 -1.27 -16.32
N SER A 33 3.64 -1.71 -17.16
CA SER A 33 3.02 -0.84 -18.18
C SER A 33 1.96 0.10 -17.61
N LEU A 34 1.50 -0.13 -16.37
CA LEU A 34 0.52 0.72 -15.71
C LEU A 34 1.22 1.83 -14.94
N GLU A 35 0.56 2.99 -14.85
CA GLU A 35 1.10 4.13 -14.11
C GLU A 35 0.79 4.00 -12.61
N LEU A 36 1.19 2.88 -12.02
CA LEU A 36 0.87 2.57 -10.62
C LEU A 36 1.49 3.57 -9.65
N LYS A 37 2.68 4.08 -9.98
CA LYS A 37 3.38 5.03 -9.11
C LYS A 37 2.63 6.34 -8.92
N LYS A 38 1.70 6.64 -9.81
CA LYS A 38 0.91 7.89 -9.79
C LYS A 38 -0.48 7.72 -9.21
N LEU A 39 -0.84 6.52 -8.76
CA LEU A 39 -2.16 6.28 -8.20
C LEU A 39 -2.39 7.09 -6.93
N SER A 40 -3.63 7.55 -6.76
CA SER A 40 -4.05 8.24 -5.55
C SER A 40 -4.16 7.25 -4.39
N ILE A 41 -4.24 7.78 -3.17
CA ILE A 41 -4.42 6.95 -1.97
C ILE A 41 -5.68 6.09 -2.07
N PRO A 42 -6.88 6.63 -2.45
CA PRO A 42 -8.06 5.77 -2.59
C PRO A 42 -7.89 4.67 -3.64
N GLN A 43 -7.20 4.95 -4.73
CA GLN A 43 -6.96 3.94 -5.77
C GLN A 43 -6.06 2.83 -5.25
N TRP A 44 -5.00 3.16 -4.50
CA TRP A 44 -4.15 2.15 -3.88
C TRP A 44 -4.89 1.34 -2.83
N GLN A 45 -5.74 1.99 -2.03
CA GLN A 45 -6.55 1.31 -1.03
C GLN A 45 -7.41 0.22 -1.69
N GLU A 46 -8.08 0.55 -2.78
CA GLU A 46 -8.93 -0.39 -3.50
C GLU A 46 -8.12 -1.55 -4.06
N ARG A 47 -6.97 -1.28 -4.66
CA ARG A 47 -6.12 -2.34 -5.20
C ARG A 47 -5.61 -3.29 -4.12
N ILE A 48 -5.18 -2.75 -2.99
CA ILE A 48 -4.66 -3.58 -1.89
C ILE A 48 -5.76 -4.45 -1.30
N LEU A 49 -6.96 -3.90 -1.09
CA LEU A 49 -8.08 -4.67 -0.54
C LEU A 49 -8.53 -5.78 -1.47
N ASP A 50 -8.43 -5.59 -2.77
CA ASP A 50 -8.80 -6.62 -3.75
C ASP A 50 -7.91 -7.87 -3.64
N LYS A 51 -6.73 -7.76 -3.07
CA LYS A 51 -5.80 -8.86 -2.90
C LYS A 51 -6.06 -9.66 -1.63
N VAL A 52 -6.92 -9.18 -0.74
CA VAL A 52 -7.19 -9.79 0.55
C VAL A 52 -8.57 -10.43 0.52
N VAL A 53 -8.62 -11.74 0.76
CA VAL A 53 -9.85 -12.52 0.56
C VAL A 53 -10.66 -12.79 1.83
N THR A 54 -10.13 -12.51 3.03
CA THR A 54 -10.87 -12.75 4.27
C THR A 54 -11.16 -11.44 4.99
N GLY A 55 -12.35 -11.33 5.58
CA GLY A 55 -12.77 -10.12 6.27
C GLY A 55 -11.88 -9.71 7.42
N VAL A 56 -11.38 -10.69 8.20
CA VAL A 56 -10.49 -10.40 9.34
C VAL A 56 -9.18 -9.81 8.86
N VAL A 57 -8.58 -10.42 7.82
CA VAL A 57 -7.33 -9.93 7.26
C VAL A 57 -7.54 -8.58 6.61
N GLN A 58 -8.68 -8.37 5.93
CA GLN A 58 -9.01 -7.08 5.34
C GLN A 58 -9.04 -5.96 6.37
N GLY A 59 -9.65 -6.20 7.54
CA GLY A 59 -9.69 -5.21 8.62
C GLY A 59 -8.30 -4.85 9.11
N TYR A 60 -7.45 -5.84 9.28
CA TYR A 60 -6.08 -5.64 9.74
C TYR A 60 -5.28 -4.82 8.71
N VAL A 61 -5.40 -5.18 7.43
CA VAL A 61 -4.72 -4.47 6.35
C VAL A 61 -5.24 -3.04 6.23
N MET A 62 -6.55 -2.83 6.36
CA MET A 62 -7.14 -1.50 6.32
C MET A 62 -6.60 -0.61 7.43
N ASP A 63 -6.50 -1.13 8.65
CA ASP A 63 -5.96 -0.37 9.78
C ASP A 63 -4.51 0.04 9.52
N GLY A 64 -3.70 -0.88 9.00
CA GLY A 64 -2.31 -0.59 8.63
C GLY A 64 -2.23 0.46 7.52
N PHE A 65 -3.10 0.33 6.53
CA PHE A 65 -3.15 1.30 5.43
C PHE A 65 -3.49 2.70 5.94
N GLN A 66 -4.49 2.81 6.80
CA GLN A 66 -4.89 4.10 7.37
C GLN A 66 -3.77 4.72 8.20
N THR A 67 -3.04 3.90 8.95
CA THR A 67 -1.90 4.38 9.72
C THR A 67 -0.82 4.93 8.79
N ALA A 68 -0.52 4.22 7.71
CA ALA A 68 0.46 4.67 6.73
C ALA A 68 0.05 5.97 6.06
N VAL A 69 -1.25 6.12 5.76
CA VAL A 69 -1.79 7.35 5.17
C VAL A 69 -1.58 8.52 6.12
N LYS A 70 -1.90 8.33 7.40
CA LYS A 70 -1.71 9.39 8.39
C LYS A 70 -0.25 9.81 8.52
N GLU A 71 0.66 8.84 8.52
CA GLU A 71 2.10 9.13 8.58
C GLU A 71 2.55 9.90 7.35
N PHE A 72 2.06 9.50 6.16
CA PHE A 72 2.40 10.16 4.91
C PHE A 72 1.89 11.60 4.89
N GLU A 73 0.66 11.82 5.35
CA GLU A 73 0.05 13.16 5.36
C GLU A 73 0.69 14.09 6.39
N ALA A 74 1.41 13.55 7.35
CA ALA A 74 2.09 14.32 8.39
C ALA A 74 3.49 14.82 7.98
N ILE A 75 3.95 14.43 6.80
CA ILE A 75 5.28 14.83 6.33
C ILE A 75 5.33 16.31 5.90
#